data_802fca6605dc9c8ce31b96c6c5697fa7
#
_entry.id   802fca6605dc9c8ce31b96c6c5697fa7
#
_cell.length_a   1.000
_cell.length_b   1.000
_cell.length_c   1.000
_cell.angle_alpha   90.00
_cell.angle_beta   90.00
_cell.angle_gamma   90.00
#
_symmetry.space_group_name_H-M   'P 1'
#
loop_
_entity.id
_entity.type
_entity.pdbx_description
1 polymer ?
#
loop_
_entity_poly.entity_id
_entity_poly.type
_entity_poly.pdbx_seq_one_letter_code
_entity_poly.pdbx_strand_id
1 'polypeptide(L)'
;MPPQGSAPPGPAVEDMPAPYDRDLQRLSEILGALHFLRGICNGNEGQKWRTEAQALIDAEAPSGTRREQMVAGFNRGYRGFQQTYRSCTPAADIVIHRYLEEGAKIARDITARYAN
;
A
#
# COMPACT_ATOMS: atom_id res chain seq x y z
N MET A 1 -12.76 26.96 -29.54
CA MET A 1 -12.44 26.26 -29.30
C MET A 1 -12.23 25.93 -28.83
N PRO A 2 -12.45 25.52 -28.44
CA PRO A 2 -11.97 25.03 -27.61
C PRO A 2 -11.05 24.62 -27.74
N PRO A 3 -10.81 24.51 -27.49
CA PRO A 3 -10.03 24.14 -27.57
C PRO A 3 -9.42 23.73 -27.55
N GLN A 4 -9.40 24.22 -27.33
CA GLN A 4 -8.70 23.68 -27.22
C GLN A 4 -8.53 22.57 -27.10
N GLY A 5 -8.05 22.30 -27.07
CA GLY A 5 -7.72 20.93 -26.74
C GLY A 5 -8.92 20.15 -26.67
N SER A 6 -9.43 20.04 -27.60
CA SER A 6 -10.68 19.36 -27.67
C SER A 6 -10.53 17.86 -27.58
N ALA A 7 -9.38 17.30 -27.91
CA ALA A 7 -9.16 15.88 -27.68
C ALA A 7 -8.87 15.67 -26.18
N PRO A 8 -9.41 14.61 -25.56
CA PRO A 8 -9.05 14.34 -24.19
C PRO A 8 -7.54 14.09 -24.10
N PRO A 9 -6.89 14.58 -23.06
CA PRO A 9 -5.48 14.29 -22.88
C PRO A 9 -5.27 12.79 -22.70
N GLY A 10 -4.11 12.30 -23.06
CA GLY A 10 -3.72 10.95 -22.71
C GLY A 10 -3.63 10.78 -21.21
N PRO A 11 -3.37 9.57 -20.75
CA PRO A 11 -3.20 9.33 -19.30
C PRO A 11 -2.16 10.27 -18.73
N ALA A 12 -2.42 10.78 -17.54
CA ALA A 12 -1.43 11.55 -16.81
C ALA A 12 -0.23 10.65 -16.51
N VAL A 13 0.94 11.26 -16.24
CA VAL A 13 2.14 10.49 -15.97
C VAL A 13 1.93 9.54 -14.80
N GLU A 14 1.23 9.98 -13.75
CA GLU A 14 0.95 9.15 -12.58
C GLU A 14 -0.07 8.05 -12.86
N ASP A 15 -0.76 8.08 -14.00
CA ASP A 15 -1.69 7.02 -14.40
C ASP A 15 -1.03 6.00 -15.33
N MET A 16 0.18 6.29 -15.82
CA MET A 16 0.85 5.38 -16.73
C MET A 16 1.43 4.20 -15.94
N PRO A 17 1.24 2.96 -16.44
CA PRO A 17 1.79 1.80 -15.74
C PRO A 17 3.30 1.92 -15.55
N ALA A 18 3.75 1.51 -14.39
CA ALA A 18 5.17 1.45 -14.06
C ALA A 18 5.53 0.02 -13.69
N PRO A 19 6.78 -0.41 -13.95
CA PRO A 19 7.17 -1.78 -13.65
C PRO A 19 7.06 -2.14 -12.16
N TYR A 20 7.07 -1.15 -11.28
CA TYR A 20 6.96 -1.36 -9.84
C TYR A 20 5.55 -1.17 -9.29
N ASP A 21 4.54 -0.99 -10.15
CA ASP A 21 3.16 -0.77 -9.67
C ASP A 21 2.63 -1.97 -8.87
N ARG A 22 2.92 -3.19 -9.30
CA ARG A 22 2.51 -4.37 -8.55
C ARG A 22 3.12 -4.40 -7.16
N ASP A 23 4.39 -4.04 -7.07
CA ASP A 23 5.10 -4.00 -5.80
C ASP A 23 4.52 -2.93 -4.89
N LEU A 24 4.18 -1.76 -5.43
CA LEU A 24 3.54 -0.71 -4.65
C LEU A 24 2.17 -1.15 -4.13
N GLN A 25 1.38 -1.83 -4.96
CA GLN A 25 0.09 -2.34 -4.54
C GLN A 25 0.24 -3.39 -3.44
N ARG A 26 1.19 -4.30 -3.59
CA ARG A 26 1.45 -5.31 -2.58
C ARG A 26 1.96 -4.69 -1.28
N LEU A 27 2.84 -3.70 -1.37
CA LEU A 27 3.34 -3.01 -0.19
C LEU A 27 2.19 -2.30 0.53
N SER A 28 1.30 -1.65 -0.21
CA SER A 28 0.12 -1.01 0.39
C SER A 28 -0.76 -2.04 1.10
N GLU A 29 -0.95 -3.20 0.50
CA GLU A 29 -1.73 -4.28 1.10
C GLU A 29 -1.10 -4.76 2.40
N ILE A 30 0.22 -4.92 2.40
CA ILE A 30 0.96 -5.30 3.61
C ILE A 30 0.77 -4.25 4.70
N LEU A 31 0.85 -2.98 4.35
CA LEU A 31 0.67 -1.91 5.35
C LEU A 31 -0.75 -1.90 5.90
N GLY A 32 -1.75 -2.18 5.07
CA GLY A 32 -3.12 -2.32 5.54
C GLY A 32 -3.30 -3.49 6.49
N ALA A 33 -2.70 -4.63 6.16
CA ALA A 33 -2.71 -5.80 7.03
C ALA A 33 -2.03 -5.49 8.37
N LEU A 34 -0.88 -4.83 8.34
CA LEU A 34 -0.16 -4.47 9.56
C LEU A 34 -0.94 -3.43 10.38
N HIS A 35 -1.64 -2.52 9.73
CA HIS A 35 -2.51 -1.57 10.43
C HIS A 35 -3.54 -2.33 11.28
N PHE A 36 -4.16 -3.36 10.73
CA PHE A 36 -5.12 -4.16 11.47
C PHE A 36 -4.42 -5.03 12.53
N LEU A 37 -3.43 -5.82 12.10
CA LEU A 37 -2.81 -6.83 12.96
C LEU A 37 -2.06 -6.21 14.14
N ARG A 38 -1.32 -5.12 13.92
CA ARG A 38 -0.63 -4.43 15.01
C ARG A 38 -1.60 -3.65 15.87
N GLY A 39 -2.79 -3.39 15.40
CA GLY A 39 -3.85 -2.83 16.22
C GLY A 39 -4.37 -3.82 17.25
N ILE A 40 -4.46 -5.11 16.89
CA ILE A 40 -4.91 -6.14 17.83
C ILE A 40 -3.74 -6.75 18.61
N CYS A 41 -2.53 -6.73 18.04
CA CYS A 41 -1.31 -7.14 18.73
C CYS A 41 -0.51 -5.87 19.01
N ASN A 42 -0.29 -5.45 20.18
CA ASN A 42 0.36 -4.18 20.53
C ASN A 42 -0.50 -2.95 20.26
N GLY A 43 -1.73 -3.02 20.59
CA GLY A 43 -2.80 -2.01 20.54
C GLY A 43 -2.53 -0.59 20.06
N ASN A 44 -1.37 -0.01 20.29
CA ASN A 44 -1.08 1.38 19.92
C ASN A 44 -0.18 1.53 18.70
N GLU A 45 0.13 0.44 17.99
CA GLU A 45 0.98 0.52 16.81
C GLU A 45 0.23 0.54 15.48
N GLY A 46 -1.06 0.24 15.50
CA GLY A 46 -1.83 0.18 14.25
C GLY A 46 -1.77 1.49 13.47
N GLN A 47 -1.92 2.61 14.16
CA GLN A 47 -1.94 3.92 13.53
C GLN A 47 -0.62 4.26 12.86
N LYS A 48 0.49 3.79 13.37
CA LYS A 48 1.80 3.96 12.74
C LYS A 48 1.79 3.43 11.30
N TRP A 49 1.22 2.25 11.10
CA TRP A 49 1.19 1.63 9.78
C TRP A 49 0.26 2.34 8.81
N ARG A 50 -0.84 2.89 9.31
CA ARG A 50 -1.70 3.73 8.49
C ARG A 50 -0.98 5.00 8.07
N THR A 51 -0.26 5.63 8.97
CA THR A 51 0.51 6.84 8.69
C THR A 51 1.60 6.57 7.65
N GLU A 52 2.29 5.43 7.77
CA GLU A 52 3.29 5.03 6.79
C GLU A 52 2.68 4.80 5.41
N ALA A 53 1.50 4.18 5.37
CA ALA A 53 0.80 3.96 4.10
C ALA A 53 0.39 5.28 3.47
N GLN A 54 -0.11 6.21 4.27
CA GLN A 54 -0.50 7.52 3.77
C GLN A 54 0.70 8.25 3.16
N ALA A 55 1.84 8.21 3.84
CA ALA A 55 3.05 8.85 3.34
C ALA A 55 3.53 8.20 2.04
N LEU A 56 3.49 6.87 1.96
CA LEU A 56 3.89 6.15 0.75
C LEU A 56 2.98 6.51 -0.43
N ILE A 57 1.67 6.47 -0.20
CA ILE A 57 0.69 6.75 -1.25
C ILE A 57 0.84 8.20 -1.73
N ASP A 58 0.97 9.13 -0.81
CA ASP A 58 1.13 10.54 -1.16
C ASP A 58 2.41 10.80 -1.96
N ALA A 59 3.49 10.08 -1.64
CA ALA A 59 4.76 10.24 -2.34
C ALA A 59 4.75 9.59 -3.72
N GLU A 60 4.17 8.38 -3.83
CA GLU A 60 4.27 7.58 -5.05
C GLU A 60 3.09 7.76 -5.99
N ALA A 61 1.95 8.17 -5.47
CA ALA A 61 0.71 8.24 -6.24
C ALA A 61 -0.15 9.41 -5.72
N PRO A 62 0.25 10.65 -6.01
CA PRO A 62 -0.50 11.80 -5.50
C PRO A 62 -1.91 11.89 -6.08
N SER A 63 -2.16 11.26 -7.23
CA SER A 63 -3.49 11.24 -7.85
C SER A 63 -3.58 10.09 -8.85
N GLY A 64 -4.75 9.88 -9.41
CA GLY A 64 -4.98 9.00 -10.54
C GLY A 64 -5.13 7.54 -10.18
N THR A 65 -4.99 6.71 -11.20
CA THR A 65 -5.25 5.27 -11.10
C THR A 65 -4.32 4.57 -10.13
N ARG A 66 -3.04 4.94 -10.13
CA ARG A 66 -2.08 4.33 -9.19
C ARG A 66 -2.52 4.56 -7.75
N ARG A 67 -2.96 5.77 -7.44
CA ARG A 67 -3.45 6.09 -6.09
C ARG A 67 -4.65 5.23 -5.73
N GLU A 68 -5.60 5.12 -6.65
CA GLU A 68 -6.79 4.30 -6.42
C GLU A 68 -6.44 2.85 -6.16
N GLN A 69 -5.50 2.31 -6.92
CA GLN A 69 -5.06 0.93 -6.76
C GLN A 69 -4.32 0.71 -5.44
N MET A 70 -3.50 1.66 -5.03
CA MET A 70 -2.79 1.56 -3.76
C MET A 70 -3.74 1.65 -2.57
N VAL A 71 -4.72 2.57 -2.63
CA VAL A 71 -5.74 2.69 -1.59
C VAL A 71 -6.57 1.40 -1.51
N ALA A 72 -6.97 0.87 -2.66
CA ALA A 72 -7.71 -0.40 -2.70
C ALA A 72 -6.88 -1.54 -2.13
N GLY A 73 -5.58 -1.57 -2.41
CA GLY A 73 -4.67 -2.56 -1.84
C GLY A 73 -4.62 -2.48 -0.32
N PHE A 74 -4.44 -1.28 0.19
CA PHE A 74 -4.45 -1.06 1.64
C PHE A 74 -5.74 -1.59 2.27
N ASN A 75 -6.87 -1.25 1.67
CA ASN A 75 -8.17 -1.68 2.19
C ASN A 75 -8.33 -3.20 2.15
N ARG A 76 -7.83 -3.86 1.08
CA ARG A 76 -7.83 -5.32 1.02
C ARG A 76 -7.03 -5.94 2.16
N GLY A 77 -5.84 -5.40 2.40
CA GLY A 77 -4.99 -5.91 3.47
C GLY A 77 -5.64 -5.75 4.84
N TYR A 78 -6.21 -4.59 5.09
CA TYR A 78 -6.89 -4.32 6.35
C TYR A 78 -8.07 -5.26 6.56
N ARG A 79 -8.93 -5.40 5.56
CA ARG A 79 -10.14 -6.20 5.67
C ARG A 79 -9.88 -7.70 5.64
N GLY A 80 -8.81 -8.12 4.98
CA GLY A 80 -8.53 -9.53 4.78
C GLY A 80 -8.33 -10.30 6.07
N PHE A 81 -7.84 -9.66 7.10
CA PHE A 81 -7.60 -10.33 8.37
C PHE A 81 -8.66 -10.04 9.43
N GLN A 82 -9.53 -9.07 9.20
CA GLN A 82 -10.57 -8.74 10.18
C GLN A 82 -11.50 -9.91 10.51
N GLN A 83 -11.77 -10.74 9.51
CA GLN A 83 -12.66 -11.89 9.69
C GLN A 83 -11.94 -13.07 10.32
N THR A 84 -10.64 -13.14 10.15
CA THR A 84 -9.85 -14.27 10.62
C THR A 84 -9.41 -14.08 12.08
N TYR A 85 -8.97 -12.87 12.42
CA TYR A 85 -8.38 -12.60 13.73
C TYR A 85 -9.19 -11.53 14.45
N ARG A 86 -9.77 -11.89 15.60
CA ARG A 86 -10.48 -10.94 16.48
C ARG A 86 -9.64 -10.54 17.68
N SER A 87 -8.60 -11.31 17.95
CA SER A 87 -7.67 -11.02 19.03
C SER A 87 -6.28 -11.44 18.58
N CYS A 88 -5.26 -10.98 19.30
CA CYS A 88 -3.91 -11.36 19.00
C CYS A 88 -3.69 -12.83 19.38
N THR A 89 -3.20 -13.60 18.40
CA THR A 89 -2.90 -15.02 18.57
C THR A 89 -1.47 -15.27 18.12
N PRO A 90 -0.87 -16.42 18.49
CA PRO A 90 0.44 -16.77 17.93
C PRO A 90 0.46 -16.81 16.40
N ALA A 91 -0.64 -17.24 15.78
CA ALA A 91 -0.73 -17.26 14.31
C ALA A 91 -0.71 -15.84 13.76
N ALA A 92 -1.41 -14.90 14.39
CA ALA A 92 -1.40 -13.50 13.98
C ALA A 92 0.02 -12.92 14.08
N ASP A 93 0.74 -13.27 15.13
CA ASP A 93 2.11 -12.80 15.32
C ASP A 93 3.03 -13.31 14.22
N ILE A 94 2.86 -14.56 13.80
CA ILE A 94 3.62 -15.13 12.69
C ILE A 94 3.35 -14.35 11.39
N VAL A 95 2.09 -14.04 11.12
CA VAL A 95 1.72 -13.27 9.93
C VAL A 95 2.36 -11.89 9.98
N ILE A 96 2.33 -11.23 11.14
CA ILE A 96 2.98 -9.92 11.31
C ILE A 96 4.45 -10.00 10.89
N HIS A 97 5.18 -10.98 11.41
CA HIS A 97 6.61 -11.11 11.10
C HIS A 97 6.86 -11.36 9.61
N ARG A 98 6.05 -12.23 9.00
CA ARG A 98 6.17 -12.49 7.57
C ARG A 98 5.91 -11.25 6.74
N TYR A 99 4.91 -10.47 7.11
CA TYR A 99 4.56 -9.26 6.37
C TYR A 99 5.60 -8.16 6.56
N LEU A 100 6.18 -8.06 7.75
CA LEU A 100 7.29 -7.13 7.97
C LEU A 100 8.49 -7.47 7.09
N GLU A 101 8.82 -8.76 6.99
CA GLU A 101 9.92 -9.21 6.13
C GLU A 101 9.64 -8.96 4.66
N GLU A 102 8.45 -9.34 4.21
CA GLU A 102 8.08 -9.15 2.80
C GLU A 102 8.05 -7.67 2.46
N GLY A 103 7.44 -6.85 3.31
CA GLY A 103 7.37 -5.40 3.08
C GLY A 103 8.74 -4.75 2.99
N ALA A 104 9.63 -5.13 3.89
CA ALA A 104 11.00 -4.61 3.87
C ALA A 104 11.73 -5.01 2.60
N LYS A 105 11.54 -6.25 2.15
CA LYS A 105 12.15 -6.73 0.91
C LYS A 105 11.63 -5.96 -0.30
N ILE A 106 10.31 -5.78 -0.39
CA ILE A 106 9.71 -5.04 -1.50
C ILE A 106 10.24 -3.61 -1.53
N ALA A 107 10.29 -2.94 -0.38
CA ALA A 107 10.78 -1.57 -0.29
C ALA A 107 12.24 -1.48 -0.77
N ARG A 108 13.08 -2.42 -0.35
CA ARG A 108 14.47 -2.46 -0.80
C ARG A 108 14.57 -2.71 -2.30
N ASP A 109 13.77 -3.63 -2.82
CA ASP A 109 13.80 -3.97 -4.24
C ASP A 109 13.39 -2.78 -5.11
N ILE A 110 12.35 -2.06 -4.71
CA ILE A 110 11.92 -0.88 -5.44
C ILE A 110 13.03 0.17 -5.42
N THR A 111 13.61 0.43 -4.26
CA THR A 111 14.67 1.42 -4.11
C THR A 111 15.90 1.05 -4.94
N ALA A 112 16.30 -0.22 -4.90
CA ALA A 112 17.50 -0.67 -5.59
C ALA A 112 17.35 -0.65 -7.11
N ARG A 113 16.13 -0.92 -7.62
CA ARG A 113 15.92 -1.09 -9.07
C ARG A 113 15.48 0.17 -9.76
N TYR A 114 14.71 1.01 -9.10
CA TYR A 114 14.00 2.09 -9.77
C TYR A 114 14.32 3.48 -9.23
N ALA A 115 14.90 3.59 -8.05
CA ALA A 115 15.33 4.88 -7.53
C ALA A 115 16.71 5.22 -8.08
N ASN A 116 16.91 6.45 -8.47
CA ASN A 116 18.17 6.94 -8.98
C ASN A 116 18.83 7.90 -8.01
#